data_bb2be3088011064efcb16af3fcb0eaed
#
_entry.id   bb2be3088011064efcb16af3fcb0eaed
#
_cell.length_a   1.000
_cell.length_b   1.000
_cell.length_c   1.000
_cell.angle_alpha   90.00
_cell.angle_beta   90.00
_cell.angle_gamma   90.00
#
_symmetry.space_group_name_H-M   'P 1'
#
loop_
_entity.id
_entity.type
_entity.pdbx_description
1 polymer ?
#
loop_
_entity_poly.entity_id
_entity_poly.type
_entity_poly.pdbx_seq_one_letter_code
_entity_poly.pdbx_strand_id
1 'polypeptide(L)'
;MKRKNSSTRRLFKNLLSILDEMGMSEEDVQKVNVYLTDMKNFDAMNVVYEQQFSAPYPTRTTVGVTGLCGDALIEIELIAKK
;
A
#
# COMPACT_ATOMS: atom_id res chain seq x y z
N MET A 1 5.29 -5.92 16.37
CA MET A 1 4.47 -4.86 16.98
C MET A 1 3.34 -4.45 16.08
N LYS A 2 2.26 -4.12 16.69
CA LYS A 2 1.04 -3.75 15.96
C LYS A 2 1.18 -2.46 15.18
N ARG A 3 2.11 -1.60 15.57
CA ARG A 3 2.26 -0.29 14.94
C ARG A 3 2.57 -0.35 13.46
N LYS A 4 3.40 -1.31 13.03
CA LYS A 4 3.77 -1.40 11.63
C LYS A 4 2.57 -1.77 10.77
N ASN A 5 1.78 -2.74 11.24
CA ASN A 5 0.55 -3.10 10.53
C ASN A 5 -0.45 -1.97 10.54
N SER A 6 -0.53 -1.25 11.67
CA SER A 6 -1.45 -0.11 11.77
C SER A 6 -1.07 0.99 10.79
N SER A 7 0.23 1.27 10.65
CA SER A 7 0.69 2.28 9.70
C SER A 7 0.37 1.90 8.27
N THR A 8 0.59 0.63 7.91
CA THR A 8 0.29 0.14 6.58
C THR A 8 -1.20 0.22 6.30
N ARG A 9 -2.03 -0.21 7.25
CA ARG A 9 -3.48 -0.13 7.10
C ARG A 9 -3.93 1.30 6.90
N ARG A 10 -3.36 2.22 7.67
CA ARG A 10 -3.72 3.64 7.58
C ARG A 10 -3.37 4.21 6.21
N LEU A 11 -2.20 3.85 5.69
CA LEU A 11 -1.79 4.32 4.37
C LEU A 11 -2.76 3.84 3.29
N PHE A 12 -3.08 2.54 3.29
CA PHE A 12 -4.02 2.01 2.31
C PHE A 12 -5.40 2.64 2.47
N LYS A 13 -5.85 2.78 3.71
CA LYS A 13 -7.15 3.35 3.97
C LYS A 13 -7.23 4.80 3.47
N ASN A 14 -6.19 5.57 3.71
CA ASN A 14 -6.14 6.96 3.24
C ASN A 14 -6.13 7.02 1.72
N LEU A 15 -5.35 6.17 1.07
CA LEU A 15 -5.28 6.16 -0.38
C LEU A 15 -6.60 5.77 -1.01
N LEU A 16 -7.27 4.74 -0.47
CA LEU A 16 -8.56 4.32 -0.97
C LEU A 16 -9.63 5.36 -0.73
N SER A 17 -9.51 6.11 0.36
CA SER A 17 -10.42 7.21 0.65
C SER A 17 -10.29 8.31 -0.39
N ILE A 18 -9.07 8.62 -0.80
CA ILE A 18 -8.83 9.60 -1.86
C ILE A 18 -9.43 9.13 -3.17
N LEU A 19 -9.27 7.85 -3.50
CA LEU A 19 -9.88 7.29 -4.70
C LEU A 19 -11.40 7.42 -4.66
N ASP A 20 -11.99 7.16 -3.51
CA ASP A 20 -13.43 7.27 -3.34
C ASP A 20 -13.91 8.68 -3.64
N GLU A 21 -13.18 9.68 -3.19
CA GLU A 21 -13.50 11.09 -3.47
C GLU A 21 -13.41 11.40 -4.96
N MET A 22 -12.61 10.66 -5.68
CA MET A 22 -12.45 10.82 -7.13
C MET A 22 -13.43 9.95 -7.92
N GLY A 23 -14.33 9.26 -7.24
CA GLY A 23 -15.31 8.38 -7.89
C GLY A 23 -14.73 7.05 -8.32
N MET A 24 -13.64 6.65 -7.71
CA MET A 24 -13.00 5.36 -8.00
C MET A 24 -13.00 4.46 -6.77
N SER A 25 -12.80 3.17 -6.98
CA SER A 25 -12.74 2.21 -5.89
C SER A 25 -11.48 1.37 -6.03
N GLU A 26 -11.31 0.41 -5.11
CA GLU A 26 -10.15 -0.47 -5.15
C GLU A 26 -10.09 -1.29 -6.44
N GLU A 27 -11.22 -1.49 -7.10
CA GLU A 27 -11.28 -2.23 -8.36
C GLU A 27 -10.64 -1.46 -9.51
N ASP A 28 -10.52 -0.14 -9.38
CA ASP A 28 -9.92 0.70 -10.41
C ASP A 28 -8.40 0.79 -10.27
N VAL A 29 -7.85 0.23 -9.20
CA VAL A 29 -6.40 0.23 -8.98
C VAL A 29 -5.75 -0.79 -9.89
N GLN A 30 -4.85 -0.33 -10.75
CA GLN A 30 -4.19 -1.19 -11.72
C GLN A 30 -2.81 -1.62 -11.26
N LYS A 31 -2.15 -0.80 -10.45
CA LYS A 31 -0.81 -1.10 -10.00
C LYS A 31 -0.55 -0.48 -8.62
N VAL A 32 0.20 -1.22 -7.82
CA VAL A 32 0.62 -0.76 -6.49
C VAL A 32 2.13 -0.87 -6.41
N ASN A 33 2.79 0.22 -6.07
CA ASN A 33 4.22 0.21 -5.79
C ASN A 33 4.42 0.40 -4.30
N VAL A 34 5.21 -0.47 -3.68
CA VAL A 34 5.48 -0.44 -2.25
C VAL A 34 6.98 -0.31 -2.04
N TYR A 35 7.37 0.64 -1.20
CA TYR A 35 8.77 0.90 -0.85
C TYR A 35 8.93 0.65 0.64
N LEU A 36 9.84 -0.26 1.00
CA LEU A 36 10.09 -0.62 2.39
C LEU A 36 11.53 -0.32 2.76
N THR A 37 11.75 0.33 3.91
CA THR A 37 13.10 0.55 4.40
C THR A 37 13.67 -0.71 5.03
N ASP A 38 12.82 -1.66 5.42
CA ASP A 38 13.24 -2.92 6.00
C ASP A 38 12.37 -4.04 5.42
N MET A 39 12.99 -4.89 4.63
CA MET A 39 12.25 -5.99 3.98
C MET A 39 11.71 -7.03 4.97
N LYS A 40 12.14 -6.97 6.22
CA LYS A 40 11.54 -7.83 7.26
C LYS A 40 10.06 -7.51 7.45
N ASN A 41 9.63 -6.31 7.02
CA ASN A 41 8.23 -5.91 7.13
C ASN A 41 7.38 -6.39 5.95
N PHE A 42 7.99 -7.12 5.00
CA PHE A 42 7.29 -7.56 3.80
C PHE A 42 6.05 -8.40 4.13
N ASP A 43 6.21 -9.40 5.00
CA ASP A 43 5.10 -10.30 5.31
C ASP A 43 3.94 -9.56 5.97
N ALA A 44 4.25 -8.68 6.91
CA ALA A 44 3.23 -7.89 7.59
C ALA A 44 2.49 -6.98 6.60
N MET A 45 3.25 -6.33 5.71
CA MET A 45 2.67 -5.49 4.67
C MET A 45 1.79 -6.31 3.73
N ASN A 46 2.25 -7.50 3.35
CA ASN A 46 1.52 -8.34 2.42
C ASN A 46 0.17 -8.78 2.98
N VAL A 47 0.12 -9.08 4.27
CA VAL A 47 -1.15 -9.44 4.93
C VAL A 47 -2.15 -8.29 4.79
N VAL A 48 -1.70 -7.07 5.07
CA VAL A 48 -2.58 -5.90 4.95
C VAL A 48 -3.00 -5.67 3.50
N TYR A 49 -2.05 -5.82 2.58
CA TYR A 49 -2.33 -5.67 1.15
C TYR A 49 -3.46 -6.61 0.72
N GLU A 50 -3.39 -7.87 1.11
CA GLU A 50 -4.39 -8.86 0.74
C GLU A 50 -5.75 -8.56 1.34
N GLN A 51 -5.78 -7.89 2.48
CA GLN A 51 -7.02 -7.50 3.12
C GLN A 51 -7.69 -6.29 2.46
N GLN A 52 -6.90 -5.45 1.80
CA GLN A 52 -7.40 -4.22 1.19
C GLN A 52 -7.89 -4.42 -0.23
N PHE A 53 -7.46 -5.46 -0.90
CA PHE A 53 -7.82 -5.71 -2.29
C PHE A 53 -8.45 -7.10 -2.43
N SER A 54 -9.32 -7.23 -3.44
CA SER A 54 -9.95 -8.50 -3.78
C SER A 54 -9.32 -9.04 -5.06
N ALA A 55 -9.37 -10.34 -5.22
CA ALA A 55 -8.89 -10.95 -6.47
C ALA A 55 -9.82 -10.59 -7.62
N PRO A 56 -9.31 -10.34 -8.83
CA PRO A 56 -7.89 -10.35 -9.18
C PRO A 56 -7.18 -9.13 -8.61
N TYR A 57 -6.03 -9.38 -7.99
CA TYR A 57 -5.27 -8.32 -7.35
C TYR A 57 -4.60 -7.42 -8.39
N PRO A 58 -4.38 -6.13 -8.08
CA PRO A 58 -3.61 -5.28 -8.99
C PRO A 58 -2.16 -5.74 -9.06
N THR A 59 -1.49 -5.35 -10.13
CA THR A 59 -0.06 -5.60 -10.25
C THR A 59 0.67 -4.89 -9.13
N ARG A 60 1.63 -5.56 -8.50
CA ARG A 60 2.36 -4.99 -7.38
C ARG A 60 3.87 -5.14 -7.58
N THR A 61 4.59 -4.07 -7.26
CA THR A 61 6.04 -4.09 -7.16
C THR A 61 6.40 -3.68 -5.74
N THR A 62 7.23 -4.48 -5.08
CA THR A 62 7.71 -4.17 -3.74
C THR A 62 9.23 -4.15 -3.78
N VAL A 63 9.83 -3.06 -3.30
CA VAL A 63 11.27 -2.92 -3.29
C VAL A 63 11.75 -2.43 -1.94
N GLY A 64 12.95 -2.84 -1.57
CA GLY A 64 13.64 -2.33 -0.40
C GLY A 64 14.40 -1.08 -0.78
N VAL A 65 14.38 -0.08 0.09
CA VAL A 65 15.09 1.18 -0.12
C VAL A 65 15.87 1.52 1.14
N THR A 66 16.86 2.41 1.00
CA THR A 66 17.72 2.78 2.13
C THR A 66 17.07 3.79 3.06
N GLY A 67 16.07 4.53 2.58
CA GLY A 67 15.37 5.51 3.41
C GLY A 67 14.24 6.15 2.64
N LEU A 68 13.32 6.74 3.37
CA LEU A 68 12.18 7.44 2.83
C LEU A 68 12.07 8.80 3.52
N CYS A 69 11.38 9.73 2.88
CA CYS A 69 11.16 11.07 3.43
C CYS A 69 10.47 10.98 4.79
N GLY A 70 10.94 11.82 5.73
CA GLY A 70 10.31 11.91 7.05
C GLY A 70 10.51 10.67 7.89
N ASP A 71 11.56 9.91 7.64
CA ASP A 71 11.86 8.67 8.37
C ASP A 71 10.73 7.65 8.31
N ALA A 72 9.92 7.71 7.26
CA ALA A 72 8.87 6.73 7.06
C ALA A 72 9.45 5.33 6.89
N LEU A 73 8.75 4.33 7.38
CA LEU A 73 9.14 2.93 7.23
C LEU A 73 8.60 2.32 5.95
N ILE A 74 7.57 2.92 5.38
CA ILE A 74 6.89 2.39 4.22
C ILE A 74 6.31 3.55 3.41
N GLU A 75 6.34 3.40 2.10
CA GLU A 75 5.66 4.32 1.19
C GLU A 75 4.88 3.49 0.18
N ILE A 76 3.66 3.91 -0.13
CA ILE A 76 2.79 3.19 -1.04
C ILE A 76 2.30 4.15 -2.11
N GLU A 77 2.37 3.71 -3.34
CA GLU A 77 1.96 4.48 -4.50
C GLU A 77 0.94 3.67 -5.28
N LEU A 78 -0.20 4.28 -5.61
CA LEU A 78 -1.25 3.62 -6.37
C LEU A 78 -1.39 4.25 -7.75
N ILE A 79 -1.61 3.43 -8.75
CA ILE A 79 -1.96 3.88 -10.09
C ILE A 79 -3.36 3.34 -10.38
N ALA A 80 -4.32 4.24 -10.53
CA ALA A 80 -5.72 3.87 -10.73
C ALA A 80 -6.26 4.55 -11.97
N LYS A 81 -7.17 3.86 -12.64
CA LYS A 81 -7.79 4.38 -13.86
C LYS A 81 -9.16 3.77 -14.01
N LYS A 82 -10.12 4.61 -14.29
CA LYS A 82 -11.46 4.15 -14.62
C LYS A 82 -11.54 3.56 -16.02
#